data_5ff801054712652fec077b1397fb9d86
#
_entry.id   5ff801054712652fec077b1397fb9d86
#
_cell.length_a   1.000
_cell.length_b   1.000
_cell.length_c   1.000
_cell.angle_alpha   90.00
_cell.angle_beta   90.00
_cell.angle_gamma   90.00
#
_symmetry.space_group_name_H-M   'P 1'
#
loop_
_entity.id
_entity.type
_entity.pdbx_description
1 polymer ?
#
loop_
_entity_poly.entity_id
_entity_poly.type
_entity_poly.pdbx_seq_one_letter_code
_entity_poly.pdbx_strand_id
1 'polypeptide(L)'
;MKRREFVRTAGGATAAVAATTAATGTVAAEDRPDFEGYLDGIDGGFADLRGQDEVEVSVGAEGNGGNLAFEPAGIWIDEGTTVVWEWTGQGGAHNVVTDEENTDFENTHDLESDTVDEEGFTYESTLEDPGRTGYVCTPHRGVNMFGAIAVGDDVPVVEEGPDDGWPEDVGQWGVPIHAHWVGIATMFGIVLTFVFTFYMLKYGESAHTGHGGSR
;
A
#
# COMPACT_ATOMS: atom_id res chain seq x y z
N MET A 1 -61.97 13.95 -31.42
CA MET A 1 -61.69 13.10 -32.60
C MET A 1 -60.20 13.11 -32.83
N LYS A 2 -59.69 12.04 -32.75
CA LYS A 2 -58.62 11.12 -33.21
C LYS A 2 -57.41 11.08 -32.33
N ARG A 3 -57.44 10.16 -31.38
CA ARG A 3 -56.35 9.56 -30.57
C ARG A 3 -55.48 8.60 -31.43
N ARG A 4 -54.94 8.97 -32.54
CA ARG A 4 -54.30 7.94 -33.43
C ARG A 4 -53.00 8.39 -34.08
N GLU A 5 -52.34 9.49 -33.63
CA GLU A 5 -51.10 9.91 -34.28
C GLU A 5 -49.89 10.09 -33.33
N PHE A 6 -49.97 9.62 -32.04
CA PHE A 6 -48.88 9.75 -31.11
C PHE A 6 -48.02 8.45 -30.95
N VAL A 7 -48.22 7.45 -31.77
CA VAL A 7 -47.56 6.16 -31.62
C VAL A 7 -46.64 5.83 -32.83
N ARG A 8 -46.05 6.83 -33.48
CA ARG A 8 -45.14 6.53 -34.63
C ARG A 8 -43.83 7.28 -34.66
N THR A 9 -43.34 7.77 -33.53
CA THR A 9 -41.97 8.31 -33.47
C THR A 9 -41.21 7.86 -32.20
N ALA A 10 -41.37 6.58 -31.86
CA ALA A 10 -40.45 5.88 -30.93
C ALA A 10 -39.70 4.83 -31.72
N GLY A 11 -38.94 5.27 -32.73
CA GLY A 11 -38.06 4.46 -33.54
C GLY A 11 -36.65 4.51 -32.93
N GLY A 12 -36.26 3.40 -32.33
CA GLY A 12 -34.93 2.82 -32.43
C GLY A 12 -33.72 3.67 -32.03
N ALA A 13 -33.48 3.87 -30.72
CA ALA A 13 -32.13 3.91 -30.24
C ALA A 13 -31.85 2.54 -29.57
N THR A 14 -31.33 1.62 -30.35
CA THR A 14 -30.68 0.42 -29.82
C THR A 14 -29.42 0.91 -29.15
N ALA A 15 -29.48 1.14 -27.82
CA ALA A 15 -28.32 1.23 -27.00
C ALA A 15 -27.63 -0.14 -27.06
N ALA A 16 -26.56 -0.23 -27.83
CA ALA A 16 -25.62 -1.31 -27.71
C ALA A 16 -25.00 -1.18 -26.30
N VAL A 17 -25.52 -1.97 -25.37
CA VAL A 17 -24.85 -2.25 -24.11
C VAL A 17 -23.63 -3.06 -24.52
N ALA A 18 -22.50 -2.38 -24.68
CA ALA A 18 -21.22 -3.04 -24.65
C ALA A 18 -21.10 -3.66 -23.25
N ALA A 19 -21.36 -4.95 -23.16
CA ALA A 19 -20.94 -5.73 -22.02
C ALA A 19 -19.40 -5.67 -22.02
N THR A 20 -18.86 -4.73 -21.27
CA THR A 20 -17.50 -4.86 -20.81
C THR A 20 -17.51 -6.08 -19.92
N THR A 21 -17.11 -7.20 -20.49
CA THR A 21 -16.62 -8.32 -19.69
C THR A 21 -15.45 -7.74 -18.91
N ALA A 22 -15.69 -7.44 -17.63
CA ALA A 22 -14.61 -7.32 -16.69
C ALA A 22 -13.90 -8.68 -16.77
N ALA A 23 -12.80 -8.71 -17.51
CA ALA A 23 -11.82 -9.75 -17.33
C ALA A 23 -11.45 -9.66 -15.85
N THR A 24 -11.91 -10.62 -15.07
CA THR A 24 -11.27 -10.94 -13.79
C THR A 24 -9.91 -11.50 -14.19
N GLY A 25 -9.00 -10.58 -14.54
CA GLY A 25 -7.59 -10.91 -14.59
C GLY A 25 -7.28 -11.35 -13.16
N THR A 26 -6.84 -12.57 -13.01
CA THR A 26 -6.00 -12.94 -11.88
C THR A 26 -4.92 -11.87 -11.88
N VAL A 27 -4.91 -11.02 -10.85
CA VAL A 27 -3.77 -10.16 -10.60
C VAL A 27 -2.65 -11.15 -10.36
N ALA A 28 -1.77 -11.29 -11.34
CA ALA A 28 -0.53 -12.02 -11.14
C ALA A 28 0.18 -11.30 -10.02
N ALA A 29 0.74 -12.03 -9.08
CA ALA A 29 1.71 -11.45 -8.16
C ALA A 29 2.71 -10.68 -9.01
N GLU A 30 2.85 -9.40 -8.76
CA GLU A 30 3.87 -8.60 -9.45
C GLU A 30 5.19 -8.90 -8.75
N ASP A 31 6.13 -9.45 -9.51
CA ASP A 31 7.49 -9.61 -9.02
C ASP A 31 8.03 -8.23 -8.64
N ARG A 32 8.65 -8.16 -7.49
CA ARG A 32 9.18 -6.92 -6.94
C ARG A 32 10.64 -7.15 -6.50
N PRO A 33 11.57 -6.23 -6.75
CA PRO A 33 12.93 -6.36 -6.25
C PRO A 33 12.96 -6.56 -4.72
N ASP A 34 13.77 -7.51 -4.28
CA ASP A 34 14.01 -7.73 -2.87
C ASP A 34 15.05 -6.74 -2.34
N PHE A 35 14.59 -5.77 -1.60
CA PHE A 35 15.46 -4.82 -0.90
C PHE A 35 15.78 -5.24 0.55
N GLU A 36 15.56 -6.52 0.89
CA GLU A 36 15.91 -7.12 2.19
C GLU A 36 15.33 -6.32 3.38
N GLY A 37 14.09 -5.79 3.22
CA GLY A 37 13.41 -5.02 4.24
C GLY A 37 13.84 -3.55 4.34
N TYR A 38 14.78 -3.07 3.53
CA TYR A 38 15.28 -1.69 3.57
C TYR A 38 14.19 -0.63 3.40
N LEU A 39 13.13 -0.95 2.62
CA LEU A 39 11.99 -0.07 2.40
C LEU A 39 10.76 -0.41 3.28
N ASP A 40 10.91 -1.27 4.27
CA ASP A 40 9.79 -1.66 5.14
C ASP A 40 9.31 -0.48 6.00
N GLY A 41 8.03 -0.13 5.84
CA GLY A 41 7.42 0.97 6.58
C GLY A 41 7.87 2.36 6.12
N ILE A 42 8.46 2.47 4.93
CA ILE A 42 8.84 3.74 4.30
C ILE A 42 7.66 4.25 3.46
N ASP A 43 7.34 5.53 3.60
CA ASP A 43 6.38 6.21 2.74
C ASP A 43 7.01 6.52 1.35
N GLY A 44 6.16 6.66 0.31
CA GLY A 44 6.59 7.00 -1.06
C GLY A 44 6.33 5.88 -2.07
N GLY A 45 6.07 4.65 -1.62
CA GLY A 45 5.67 3.54 -2.48
C GLY A 45 6.77 2.99 -3.38
N PHE A 46 6.38 2.08 -4.27
CA PHE A 46 7.25 1.42 -5.24
C PHE A 46 6.67 1.57 -6.66
N ALA A 47 7.54 1.73 -7.65
CA ALA A 47 7.17 1.77 -9.06
C ALA A 47 8.09 0.90 -9.93
N ASP A 48 7.51 0.05 -10.77
CA ASP A 48 8.20 -0.58 -11.89
C ASP A 48 8.19 0.39 -13.08
N LEU A 49 9.36 0.92 -13.38
CA LEU A 49 9.58 1.95 -14.41
C LEU A 49 10.47 1.43 -15.55
N ARG A 50 10.62 0.10 -15.67
CA ARG A 50 11.34 -0.50 -16.79
C ARG A 50 10.71 -0.11 -18.13
N GLY A 51 11.52 -0.03 -19.16
CA GLY A 51 11.13 0.43 -20.49
C GLY A 51 11.16 1.94 -20.67
N GLN A 52 11.63 2.69 -19.66
CA GLN A 52 11.80 4.15 -19.74
C GLN A 52 13.28 4.49 -19.79
N ASP A 53 13.66 5.43 -20.69
CA ASP A 53 15.05 5.92 -20.80
C ASP A 53 15.41 6.91 -19.68
N GLU A 54 14.39 7.59 -19.12
CA GLU A 54 14.50 8.58 -18.04
C GLU A 54 13.33 8.45 -17.09
N VAL A 55 13.61 8.53 -15.78
CA VAL A 55 12.61 8.44 -14.72
C VAL A 55 12.85 9.52 -13.68
N GLU A 56 11.76 9.98 -13.05
CA GLU A 56 11.80 11.05 -12.04
C GLU A 56 11.48 10.51 -10.66
N VAL A 57 12.20 11.02 -9.66
CA VAL A 57 11.95 10.79 -8.23
C VAL A 57 11.85 12.15 -7.54
N SER A 58 10.70 12.44 -6.96
CA SER A 58 10.49 13.65 -6.17
C SER A 58 11.21 13.58 -4.82
N VAL A 59 11.97 14.62 -4.48
CA VAL A 59 12.70 14.75 -3.21
C VAL A 59 11.99 15.75 -2.29
N GLY A 60 11.59 15.32 -1.10
CA GLY A 60 10.77 16.12 -0.21
C GLY A 60 9.28 16.00 -0.53
N ALA A 61 8.85 14.83 -1.00
CA ALA A 61 7.44 14.46 -1.14
C ALA A 61 6.79 14.25 0.22
N GLU A 62 5.45 14.26 0.26
CA GLU A 62 4.69 14.04 1.48
C GLU A 62 4.87 12.60 1.99
N GLY A 63 5.36 12.44 3.19
CA GLY A 63 5.60 11.16 3.83
C GLY A 63 6.46 11.30 5.08
N ASN A 64 6.59 10.21 5.84
CA ASN A 64 7.39 10.12 7.06
C ASN A 64 7.06 11.21 8.11
N GLY A 65 5.79 11.66 8.15
CA GLY A 65 5.31 12.66 9.10
C GLY A 65 5.54 14.11 8.66
N GLY A 66 5.87 14.36 7.41
CA GLY A 66 6.07 15.67 6.81
C GLY A 66 6.32 15.57 5.31
N ASN A 67 7.10 16.50 4.75
CA ASN A 67 7.62 16.40 3.39
C ASN A 67 9.03 15.78 3.44
N LEU A 68 9.11 14.56 3.90
CA LEU A 68 10.35 13.86 4.26
C LEU A 68 10.43 12.48 3.58
N ALA A 69 9.95 12.38 2.35
CA ALA A 69 9.98 11.17 1.56
C ALA A 69 10.59 11.39 0.17
N PHE A 70 11.06 10.30 -0.42
CA PHE A 70 11.26 10.17 -1.86
C PHE A 70 10.00 9.57 -2.48
N GLU A 71 9.58 10.02 -3.65
CA GLU A 71 8.41 9.48 -4.32
C GLU A 71 8.68 9.30 -5.83
N PRO A 72 8.70 8.05 -6.33
CA PRO A 72 8.63 6.79 -5.59
C PRO A 72 9.85 6.56 -4.68
N ALA A 73 9.65 5.89 -3.53
CA ALA A 73 10.74 5.52 -2.64
C ALA A 73 11.55 4.34 -3.19
N GLY A 74 10.88 3.37 -3.82
CA GLY A 74 11.51 2.27 -4.52
C GLY A 74 11.23 2.31 -6.01
N ILE A 75 12.23 2.09 -6.85
CA ILE A 75 12.08 2.00 -8.30
C ILE A 75 12.79 0.79 -8.88
N TRP A 76 12.24 0.24 -9.96
CA TRP A 76 12.87 -0.78 -10.79
C TRP A 76 13.00 -0.26 -12.22
N ILE A 77 14.21 -0.26 -12.74
CA ILE A 77 14.56 0.36 -14.04
C ILE A 77 15.46 -0.57 -14.86
N ASP A 78 15.57 -0.29 -16.15
CA ASP A 78 16.52 -0.95 -17.03
C ASP A 78 17.93 -0.38 -16.86
N GLU A 79 18.94 -1.17 -17.30
CA GLU A 79 20.31 -0.71 -17.41
C GLU A 79 20.40 0.47 -18.39
N GLY A 80 21.14 1.50 -18.03
CA GLY A 80 21.30 2.72 -18.84
C GLY A 80 20.19 3.76 -18.66
N THR A 81 19.19 3.50 -17.82
CA THR A 81 18.17 4.51 -17.47
C THR A 81 18.80 5.65 -16.68
N THR A 82 18.41 6.87 -16.99
CA THR A 82 18.77 8.06 -16.21
C THR A 82 17.70 8.32 -15.16
N VAL A 83 18.11 8.38 -13.91
CA VAL A 83 17.23 8.80 -12.79
C VAL A 83 17.47 10.27 -12.53
N VAL A 84 16.39 11.04 -12.50
CA VAL A 84 16.35 12.46 -12.18
C VAL A 84 15.67 12.64 -10.85
N TRP A 85 16.41 13.05 -9.81
CA TRP A 85 15.83 13.46 -8.53
C TRP A 85 15.51 14.96 -8.61
N GLU A 86 14.25 15.32 -8.41
CA GLU A 86 13.78 16.71 -8.43
C GLU A 86 13.28 17.14 -7.05
N TRP A 87 13.81 18.25 -6.54
CA TRP A 87 13.45 18.80 -5.21
C TRP A 87 12.14 19.57 -5.28
N THR A 88 11.23 19.21 -4.38
CA THR A 88 9.95 19.92 -4.21
C THR A 88 10.09 21.26 -3.47
N GLY A 89 11.24 21.54 -2.86
CA GLY A 89 11.46 22.70 -1.99
C GLY A 89 10.72 22.62 -0.66
N GLN A 90 10.19 21.43 -0.31
CA GLN A 90 9.44 21.21 0.93
C GLN A 90 10.25 20.33 1.90
N GLY A 91 9.95 20.43 3.20
CA GLY A 91 10.57 19.59 4.22
C GLY A 91 11.97 20.04 4.69
N GLY A 92 12.49 21.12 4.12
CA GLY A 92 13.82 21.64 4.41
C GLY A 92 14.87 21.16 3.42
N ALA A 93 16.14 21.17 3.82
CA ALA A 93 17.23 20.77 2.92
C ALA A 93 17.37 19.24 2.85
N HIS A 94 17.46 18.72 1.63
CA HIS A 94 17.60 17.29 1.33
C HIS A 94 18.84 17.01 0.50
N ASN A 95 19.27 15.76 0.51
CA ASN A 95 20.25 15.21 -0.42
C ASN A 95 19.90 13.75 -0.78
N VAL A 96 20.60 13.23 -1.78
CA VAL A 96 20.57 11.83 -2.20
C VAL A 96 21.98 11.29 -2.08
N VAL A 97 22.20 10.35 -1.18
CA VAL A 97 23.51 9.76 -0.92
C VAL A 97 23.33 8.25 -0.74
N THR A 98 24.23 7.45 -1.35
CA THR A 98 24.25 6.00 -1.14
C THR A 98 24.32 5.67 0.35
N ASP A 99 23.45 4.76 0.81
CA ASP A 99 23.41 4.35 2.21
C ASP A 99 24.26 3.10 2.45
N GLU A 100 25.47 3.30 2.91
CA GLU A 100 26.41 2.22 3.25
C GLU A 100 26.16 1.61 4.65
N GLU A 101 25.25 2.20 5.44
CA GLU A 101 25.11 1.84 6.85
C GLU A 101 23.90 0.93 7.12
N ASN A 102 22.81 1.08 6.35
CA ASN A 102 21.54 0.43 6.65
C ASN A 102 21.11 -0.60 5.58
N THR A 103 21.83 -0.74 4.47
CA THR A 103 21.55 -1.79 3.50
C THR A 103 22.15 -3.11 3.94
N ASP A 104 21.36 -4.20 3.90
CA ASP A 104 21.84 -5.58 4.11
C ASP A 104 22.32 -6.20 2.79
N PHE A 105 22.24 -5.48 1.69
CA PHE A 105 22.72 -5.84 0.35
C PHE A 105 23.87 -4.92 -0.09
N GLU A 106 24.66 -5.39 -1.05
CA GLU A 106 25.76 -4.62 -1.64
C GLU A 106 25.19 -3.53 -2.58
N ASN A 107 25.60 -2.28 -2.36
CA ASN A 107 25.25 -1.16 -3.23
C ASN A 107 26.07 -1.23 -4.52
N THR A 108 25.39 -1.14 -5.67
CA THR A 108 26.03 -1.20 -6.99
C THR A 108 26.50 0.17 -7.47
N HIS A 109 25.76 1.22 -7.10
CA HIS A 109 26.02 2.59 -7.57
C HIS A 109 26.38 3.52 -6.43
N ASP A 110 27.21 4.50 -6.73
CA ASP A 110 27.59 5.56 -5.79
C ASP A 110 26.85 6.85 -6.16
N LEU A 111 25.95 7.27 -5.27
CA LEU A 111 25.11 8.46 -5.43
C LEU A 111 25.56 9.51 -4.41
N GLU A 112 25.82 10.74 -4.90
CA GLU A 112 26.19 11.85 -4.03
C GLU A 112 25.70 13.18 -4.62
N SER A 113 24.64 13.74 -4.07
CA SER A 113 24.15 15.08 -4.41
C SER A 113 24.53 16.11 -3.35
N ASP A 114 24.48 17.39 -3.73
CA ASP A 114 24.53 18.48 -2.77
C ASP A 114 23.31 18.45 -1.83
N THR A 115 23.48 19.01 -0.63
CA THR A 115 22.37 19.22 0.31
C THR A 115 21.74 20.58 0.05
N VAL A 116 20.53 20.62 -0.49
CA VAL A 116 19.83 21.84 -0.92
C VAL A 116 18.35 21.83 -0.50
N ASP A 117 17.75 23.03 -0.47
CA ASP A 117 16.33 23.27 -0.17
C ASP A 117 15.60 24.00 -1.30
N GLU A 118 16.25 24.15 -2.46
CA GLU A 118 15.73 24.90 -3.61
C GLU A 118 14.74 24.04 -4.40
N GLU A 119 13.51 24.56 -4.60
CA GLU A 119 12.49 23.94 -5.47
C GLU A 119 12.98 23.90 -6.93
N GLY A 120 12.80 22.74 -7.57
CA GLY A 120 13.22 22.51 -8.94
C GLY A 120 14.73 22.29 -9.12
N PHE A 121 15.52 22.17 -8.02
CA PHE A 121 16.88 21.65 -8.12
C PHE A 121 16.83 20.19 -8.59
N THR A 122 17.72 19.78 -9.48
CA THR A 122 17.82 18.40 -9.98
C THR A 122 19.21 17.82 -9.75
N TYR A 123 19.22 16.52 -9.43
CA TYR A 123 20.40 15.68 -9.48
C TYR A 123 20.14 14.52 -10.41
N GLU A 124 21.04 14.22 -11.31
CA GLU A 124 20.86 13.19 -12.35
C GLU A 124 21.98 12.14 -12.26
N SER A 125 21.63 10.88 -12.46
CA SER A 125 22.59 9.79 -12.58
C SER A 125 22.09 8.76 -13.57
N THR A 126 22.93 8.36 -14.52
CA THR A 126 22.66 7.25 -15.44
C THR A 126 23.24 5.97 -14.84
N LEU A 127 22.38 4.95 -14.66
CA LEU A 127 22.72 3.71 -13.95
C LEU A 127 22.96 2.58 -14.96
N GLU A 128 24.22 2.27 -15.21
CA GLU A 128 24.63 1.34 -16.28
C GLU A 128 24.75 -0.13 -15.80
N ASP A 129 25.11 -0.31 -14.53
CA ASP A 129 25.42 -1.64 -13.99
C ASP A 129 24.18 -2.26 -13.32
N PRO A 130 23.87 -3.56 -13.57
CA PRO A 130 22.74 -4.22 -12.92
C PRO A 130 23.03 -4.46 -11.44
N GLY A 131 21.98 -4.31 -10.60
CA GLY A 131 22.07 -4.53 -9.16
C GLY A 131 21.14 -3.68 -8.35
N ARG A 132 21.41 -3.54 -7.08
CA ARG A 132 20.58 -2.77 -6.14
C ARG A 132 21.40 -1.65 -5.51
N THR A 133 20.74 -0.54 -5.23
CA THR A 133 21.35 0.59 -4.51
C THR A 133 20.33 1.21 -3.56
N GLY A 134 20.65 1.20 -2.27
CA GLY A 134 19.91 1.95 -1.27
C GLY A 134 20.49 3.35 -1.12
N TYR A 135 19.64 4.35 -0.96
CA TYR A 135 20.07 5.72 -0.73
C TYR A 135 19.25 6.41 0.34
N VAL A 136 19.78 7.46 0.90
CA VAL A 136 19.23 8.15 2.06
C VAL A 136 19.38 9.67 1.93
N CYS A 137 18.43 10.39 2.50
CA CYS A 137 18.63 11.79 2.81
C CYS A 137 19.35 11.91 4.16
N THR A 138 20.62 12.28 4.15
CA THR A 138 21.46 12.31 5.37
C THR A 138 20.88 13.17 6.49
N PRO A 139 20.35 14.41 6.25
CA PRO A 139 19.70 15.19 7.30
C PRO A 139 18.45 14.52 7.90
N HIS A 140 17.77 13.68 7.15
CA HIS A 140 16.50 13.08 7.54
C HIS A 140 16.56 11.56 7.75
N ARG A 141 17.77 10.99 7.91
CA ARG A 141 17.98 9.57 8.21
C ARG A 141 17.17 9.12 9.45
N GLY A 142 17.14 9.94 10.50
CA GLY A 142 16.44 9.62 11.74
C GLY A 142 14.91 9.58 11.67
N VAL A 143 14.33 10.00 10.54
CA VAL A 143 12.89 9.96 10.25
C VAL A 143 12.56 9.09 9.04
N ASN A 144 13.48 8.17 8.70
CA ASN A 144 13.32 7.16 7.67
C ASN A 144 13.13 7.71 6.23
N MET A 145 13.83 8.78 5.88
CA MET A 145 13.85 9.25 4.49
C MET A 145 14.85 8.43 3.68
N PHE A 146 14.41 7.26 3.24
CA PHE A 146 15.16 6.27 2.47
C PHE A 146 14.54 6.04 1.11
N GLY A 147 15.36 5.60 0.16
CA GLY A 147 14.92 5.14 -1.15
C GLY A 147 15.81 4.03 -1.68
N ALA A 148 15.34 3.26 -2.66
CA ALA A 148 16.12 2.19 -3.26
C ALA A 148 15.83 2.06 -4.75
N ILE A 149 16.84 1.61 -5.49
CA ILE A 149 16.80 1.36 -6.92
C ILE A 149 17.24 -0.06 -7.19
N ALA A 150 16.49 -0.74 -8.05
CA ALA A 150 16.91 -1.97 -8.69
C ALA A 150 17.13 -1.70 -10.18
N VAL A 151 18.24 -2.17 -10.72
CA VAL A 151 18.64 -1.98 -12.11
C VAL A 151 18.77 -3.32 -12.79
N GLY A 152 18.13 -3.48 -13.95
CA GLY A 152 18.17 -4.70 -14.74
C GLY A 152 17.26 -5.82 -14.22
N ASP A 153 17.28 -6.95 -14.93
CA ASP A 153 16.42 -8.11 -14.64
C ASP A 153 17.09 -9.15 -13.70
N ASP A 154 18.39 -9.06 -13.50
CA ASP A 154 19.17 -10.02 -12.70
C ASP A 154 19.22 -9.67 -11.19
N VAL A 155 18.19 -8.96 -10.69
CA VAL A 155 18.06 -8.62 -9.27
C VAL A 155 17.21 -9.68 -8.53
N PRO A 156 17.52 -9.99 -7.27
CA PRO A 156 16.63 -10.81 -6.45
C PRO A 156 15.23 -10.21 -6.39
N VAL A 157 14.21 -11.06 -6.52
CA VAL A 157 12.81 -10.65 -6.46
C VAL A 157 12.06 -11.39 -5.37
N VAL A 158 11.10 -10.73 -4.78
CA VAL A 158 10.08 -11.34 -3.93
C VAL A 158 8.77 -11.38 -4.72
N GLU A 159 8.07 -12.51 -4.68
CA GLU A 159 6.70 -12.58 -5.17
C GLU A 159 5.81 -11.91 -4.14
N GLU A 160 5.29 -10.72 -4.44
CA GLU A 160 4.17 -10.19 -3.66
C GLU A 160 2.96 -11.04 -3.99
N GLY A 161 2.55 -11.89 -3.04
CA GLY A 161 1.29 -12.61 -3.16
C GLY A 161 0.13 -11.62 -3.34
N PRO A 162 -1.03 -12.08 -3.85
CA PRO A 162 -2.19 -11.21 -4.00
C PRO A 162 -2.44 -10.52 -2.65
N ASP A 163 -2.46 -9.18 -2.66
CA ASP A 163 -2.80 -8.38 -1.49
C ASP A 163 -4.29 -8.55 -1.20
N ASP A 164 -4.65 -9.59 -0.47
CA ASP A 164 -6.02 -9.86 -0.04
C ASP A 164 -6.47 -8.90 1.07
N GLY A 165 -5.65 -7.90 1.39
CA GLY A 165 -5.96 -6.86 2.38
C GLY A 165 -6.10 -7.39 3.81
N TRP A 166 -5.81 -8.68 4.03
CA TRP A 166 -5.81 -9.34 5.34
C TRP A 166 -4.50 -10.09 5.54
N PRO A 167 -3.76 -9.87 6.63
CA PRO A 167 -2.57 -10.66 6.91
C PRO A 167 -2.95 -12.14 7.01
N GLU A 168 -2.27 -13.00 6.24
CA GLU A 168 -2.48 -14.46 6.25
C GLU A 168 -2.26 -15.06 7.65
N ASP A 169 -1.46 -14.41 8.48
CA ASP A 169 -1.19 -14.83 9.85
C ASP A 169 -1.66 -13.76 10.84
N VAL A 170 -2.69 -14.10 11.63
CA VAL A 170 -3.16 -13.26 12.74
C VAL A 170 -2.07 -12.97 13.79
N GLY A 171 -0.96 -13.69 13.77
CA GLY A 171 0.22 -13.44 14.59
C GLY A 171 0.91 -12.12 14.23
N GLN A 172 0.77 -11.65 12.98
CA GLN A 172 1.34 -10.38 12.52
C GLN A 172 0.59 -9.14 13.06
N TRP A 173 -0.57 -9.31 13.64
CA TRP A 173 -1.33 -8.22 14.26
C TRP A 173 -0.76 -7.76 15.62
N GLY A 174 0.45 -8.19 15.96
CA GLY A 174 1.12 -7.79 17.20
C GLY A 174 0.48 -8.31 18.48
N VAL A 175 -0.55 -9.15 18.38
CA VAL A 175 -1.19 -9.81 19.51
C VAL A 175 -0.99 -11.31 19.35
N PRO A 176 -0.21 -11.98 20.20
CA PRO A 176 0.04 -13.42 20.12
C PRO A 176 -1.20 -14.22 20.55
N ILE A 177 -2.31 -14.04 19.83
CA ILE A 177 -3.55 -14.76 20.08
C ILE A 177 -3.68 -15.85 19.02
N HIS A 178 -3.50 -17.10 19.42
CA HIS A 178 -3.81 -18.23 18.56
C HIS A 178 -5.28 -18.18 18.12
N ALA A 179 -5.54 -18.29 16.81
CA ALA A 179 -6.89 -18.25 16.22
C ALA A 179 -7.88 -19.21 16.92
N HIS A 180 -7.41 -20.34 17.45
CA HIS A 180 -8.17 -21.28 18.25
C HIS A 180 -8.78 -20.65 19.51
N TRP A 181 -8.06 -19.75 20.18
CA TRP A 181 -8.57 -19.10 21.40
C TRP A 181 -9.66 -18.08 21.08
N VAL A 182 -9.56 -17.38 19.95
CA VAL A 182 -10.61 -16.46 19.50
C VAL A 182 -11.89 -17.25 19.18
N GLY A 183 -11.77 -18.36 18.46
CA GLY A 183 -12.88 -19.24 18.15
C GLY A 183 -13.54 -19.82 19.41
N ILE A 184 -12.74 -20.32 20.37
CA ILE A 184 -13.24 -20.88 21.64
C ILE A 184 -13.92 -19.80 22.48
N ALA A 185 -13.34 -18.60 22.61
CA ALA A 185 -13.91 -17.50 23.36
C ALA A 185 -15.24 -17.02 22.75
N THR A 186 -15.33 -16.96 21.44
CA THR A 186 -16.55 -16.59 20.72
C THR A 186 -17.65 -17.63 20.92
N MET A 187 -17.34 -18.91 20.75
CA MET A 187 -18.28 -20.01 20.99
C MET A 187 -18.77 -20.02 22.44
N PHE A 188 -17.85 -19.85 23.39
CA PHE A 188 -18.19 -19.78 24.81
C PHE A 188 -19.09 -18.59 25.11
N GLY A 189 -18.80 -17.40 24.55
CA GLY A 189 -19.65 -16.21 24.69
C GLY A 189 -21.08 -16.43 24.18
N ILE A 190 -21.21 -17.06 23.00
CA ILE A 190 -22.51 -17.40 22.41
C ILE A 190 -23.29 -18.35 23.33
N VAL A 191 -22.67 -19.45 23.81
CA VAL A 191 -23.32 -20.41 24.72
C VAL A 191 -23.76 -19.73 26.01
N LEU A 192 -22.91 -18.89 26.59
CA LEU A 192 -23.19 -18.15 27.81
C LEU A 192 -24.37 -17.19 27.64
N THR A 193 -24.46 -16.53 26.49
CA THR A 193 -25.59 -15.66 26.13
C THR A 193 -26.90 -16.46 26.02
N PHE A 194 -26.86 -17.62 25.37
CA PHE A 194 -28.06 -18.49 25.29
C PHE A 194 -28.51 -19.00 26.65
N VAL A 195 -27.58 -19.44 27.49
CA VAL A 195 -27.88 -19.89 28.85
C VAL A 195 -28.49 -18.76 29.69
N PHE A 196 -27.89 -17.58 29.64
CA PHE A 196 -28.37 -16.39 30.33
C PHE A 196 -29.79 -16.02 29.86
N THR A 197 -30.00 -15.94 28.55
CA THR A 197 -31.31 -15.63 27.97
C THR A 197 -32.36 -16.66 28.36
N PHE A 198 -32.00 -17.96 28.34
CA PHE A 198 -32.91 -19.02 28.78
C PHE A 198 -33.32 -18.87 30.26
N TYR A 199 -32.34 -18.58 31.12
CA TYR A 199 -32.63 -18.36 32.54
C TYR A 199 -33.48 -17.11 32.78
N MET A 200 -33.23 -16.03 32.06
CA MET A 200 -34.00 -14.79 32.13
C MET A 200 -35.44 -14.98 31.65
N LEU A 201 -35.62 -15.74 30.56
CA LEU A 201 -36.98 -16.06 30.08
C LEU A 201 -37.74 -17.05 30.95
N LYS A 202 -37.04 -18.02 31.53
CA LYS A 202 -37.69 -19.07 32.32
C LYS A 202 -37.95 -18.68 33.77
N TYR A 203 -37.06 -17.89 34.38
CA TYR A 203 -37.09 -17.56 35.80
C TYR A 203 -37.12 -16.06 36.10
N GLY A 204 -37.07 -15.19 35.03
CA GLY A 204 -37.04 -13.74 35.17
C GLY A 204 -38.42 -13.09 35.43
N GLU A 205 -39.48 -13.89 35.63
CA GLU A 205 -40.74 -13.33 36.14
C GLU A 205 -40.51 -12.86 37.56
N SER A 206 -40.39 -11.55 37.74
CA SER A 206 -40.36 -11.00 39.10
C SER A 206 -41.68 -11.28 39.78
N ALA A 207 -41.61 -11.69 41.03
CA ALA A 207 -42.80 -11.98 41.87
C ALA A 207 -43.76 -10.77 42.01
N HIS A 208 -43.50 -9.66 41.32
CA HIS A 208 -44.26 -8.43 41.39
C HIS A 208 -45.06 -8.10 40.12
N THR A 209 -44.96 -8.89 39.05
CA THR A 209 -45.73 -8.68 37.80
C THR A 209 -47.09 -9.37 37.78
N GLY A 210 -47.44 -10.10 38.84
CA GLY A 210 -48.69 -10.86 39.00
C GLY A 210 -49.84 -10.11 39.71
N HIS A 211 -49.89 -8.78 39.74
CA HIS A 211 -51.02 -8.07 40.35
C HIS A 211 -51.90 -7.39 39.30
N GLY A 212 -52.55 -8.20 38.50
CA GLY A 212 -53.81 -7.89 37.84
C GLY A 212 -54.95 -8.59 38.65
N GLY A 213 -55.05 -8.31 39.93
CA GLY A 213 -56.15 -8.81 40.75
C GLY A 213 -57.45 -8.07 40.45
N SER A 214 -58.42 -8.77 39.90
CA SER A 214 -59.81 -8.43 39.83
C SER A 214 -60.38 -7.97 41.17
N ARG A 215 -61.07 -6.85 41.13
CA ARG A 215 -62.34 -6.63 41.91
C ARG A 215 -63.28 -5.87 41.04
#